data_15af813c56cf41ca1940d4d990ca22d9
#
_entry.id   15af813c56cf41ca1940d4d990ca22d9
#
_cell.length_a   1.000
_cell.length_b   1.000
_cell.length_c   1.000
_cell.angle_alpha   90.00
_cell.angle_beta   90.00
_cell.angle_gamma   90.00
#
_symmetry.space_group_name_H-M   'P 1'
#
loop_
_entity.id
_entity.type
_entity.pdbx_description
1 polymer ?
#
loop_
_entity_poly.entity_id
_entity_poly.type
_entity_poly.pdbx_seq_one_letter_code
_entity_poly.pdbx_strand_id
1 'polypeptide(L)'
;MKEGLEEQETGQRRWEPELHRLEGIALFGLNRIEEGQSALEEALCVARRQEAKSYELRAAASLALLWGERGRRAEARNLLAPVYSWFTEGFDTADLKEAKALLEELT
;
A
#
# COMPACT_ATOMS: atom_id res chain seq x y z
N MET A 1 27.91 -13.31 13.60
CA MET A 1 27.89 -13.12 12.16
C MET A 1 26.56 -13.42 11.54
N LYS A 2 26.04 -14.64 11.78
CA LYS A 2 24.72 -14.97 11.31
C LYS A 2 23.65 -14.03 11.86
N GLU A 3 23.75 -13.72 13.13
CA GLU A 3 22.77 -12.85 13.76
C GLU A 3 22.77 -11.47 13.14
N GLY A 4 23.95 -10.94 12.83
CA GLY A 4 24.03 -9.66 12.17
C GLY A 4 23.41 -9.67 10.80
N LEU A 5 23.63 -10.76 10.05
CA LEU A 5 23.05 -10.91 8.73
C LEU A 5 21.54 -11.02 8.81
N GLU A 6 21.03 -11.75 9.80
CA GLU A 6 19.60 -11.89 9.99
C GLU A 6 18.96 -10.55 10.33
N GLU A 7 19.62 -9.76 11.15
CA GLU A 7 19.11 -8.43 11.47
C GLU A 7 19.08 -7.55 10.24
N GLN A 8 20.08 -7.63 9.42
CA GLN A 8 20.12 -6.86 8.18
C GLN A 8 19.03 -7.30 7.24
N GLU A 9 18.80 -8.59 7.14
CA GLU A 9 17.72 -9.10 6.30
C GLU A 9 16.37 -8.65 6.82
N THR A 10 16.18 -8.70 8.13
CA THR A 10 14.94 -8.23 8.72
C THR A 10 14.73 -6.74 8.43
N GLY A 11 15.80 -5.95 8.54
CA GLY A 11 15.72 -4.54 8.20
C GLY A 11 15.34 -4.32 6.74
N GLN A 12 15.97 -5.09 5.84
CA GLN A 12 15.66 -5.01 4.42
C GLN A 12 14.23 -5.43 4.14
N ARG A 13 13.75 -6.45 4.83
CA ARG A 13 12.37 -6.92 4.66
C ARG A 13 11.35 -5.86 5.04
N ARG A 14 11.67 -5.01 5.98
CA ARG A 14 10.76 -3.92 6.35
C ARG A 14 10.55 -2.94 5.20
N TRP A 15 11.53 -2.83 4.32
CA TRP A 15 11.42 -1.98 3.15
C TRP A 15 10.76 -2.66 1.97
N GLU A 16 10.61 -3.98 2.04
CA GLU A 16 10.09 -4.76 0.94
C GLU A 16 8.72 -4.28 0.45
N PRO A 17 7.74 -4.01 1.34
CA PRO A 17 6.45 -3.53 0.86
C PRO A 17 6.57 -2.23 0.09
N GLU A 18 7.43 -1.33 0.54
CA GLU A 18 7.61 -0.04 -0.12
C GLU A 18 8.26 -0.20 -1.48
N LEU A 19 9.21 -1.12 -1.59
CA LEU A 19 9.84 -1.41 -2.87
C LEU A 19 8.83 -1.94 -3.88
N HIS A 20 7.97 -2.85 -3.46
CA HIS A 20 6.93 -3.38 -4.33
C HIS A 20 5.93 -2.30 -4.73
N ARG A 21 5.59 -1.42 -3.80
CA ARG A 21 4.66 -0.33 -4.09
C ARG A 21 5.24 0.62 -5.14
N LEU A 22 6.52 1.00 -4.97
CA LEU A 22 7.19 1.88 -5.92
C LEU A 22 7.32 1.22 -7.28
N GLU A 23 7.61 -0.07 -7.31
CA GLU A 23 7.68 -0.82 -8.55
C GLU A 23 6.33 -0.80 -9.26
N GLY A 24 5.26 -1.01 -8.51
CA GLY A 24 3.92 -0.97 -9.07
C GLY A 24 3.58 0.37 -9.69
N ILE A 25 3.92 1.46 -8.99
CA ILE A 25 3.68 2.81 -9.49
C ILE A 25 4.48 3.04 -10.78
N ALA A 26 5.72 2.60 -10.81
CA ALA A 26 6.56 2.73 -12.01
C ALA A 26 5.99 1.96 -13.19
N LEU A 27 5.48 0.76 -12.94
CA LEU A 27 4.87 -0.04 -13.99
C LEU A 27 3.62 0.62 -14.56
N PHE A 28 2.83 1.27 -13.71
CA PHE A 28 1.70 2.06 -14.19
C PHE A 28 2.15 3.19 -15.10
N GLY A 29 3.23 3.86 -14.73
CA GLY A 29 3.77 4.92 -15.56
C GLY A 29 4.19 4.43 -16.93
N LEU A 30 4.54 3.14 -17.03
CA LEU A 30 4.90 2.51 -18.30
C LEU A 30 3.71 1.87 -18.98
N ASN A 31 2.51 2.08 -18.47
CA ASN A 31 1.27 1.52 -18.99
C ASN A 31 1.20 -0.02 -18.88
N ARG A 32 1.93 -0.57 -17.95
CA ARG A 32 1.92 -2.01 -17.67
C ARG A 32 1.00 -2.26 -16.47
N ILE A 33 -0.30 -2.14 -16.71
CA ILE A 33 -1.30 -2.05 -15.65
C ILE A 33 -1.38 -3.34 -14.83
N GLU A 34 -1.45 -4.50 -15.48
CA GLU A 34 -1.58 -5.75 -14.76
C GLU A 34 -0.36 -6.06 -13.90
N GLU A 35 0.82 -5.76 -14.41
CA GLU A 35 2.05 -5.98 -13.67
C GLU A 35 2.14 -5.00 -12.50
N GLY A 36 1.73 -3.76 -12.71
CA GLY A 36 1.70 -2.78 -11.64
C GLY A 36 0.73 -3.17 -10.54
N GLN A 37 -0.44 -3.68 -10.92
CA GLN A 37 -1.41 -4.15 -9.95
C GLN A 37 -0.85 -5.32 -9.14
N SER A 38 -0.19 -6.27 -9.80
CA SER A 38 0.42 -7.41 -9.11
C SER A 38 1.46 -6.97 -8.11
N ALA A 39 2.28 -5.98 -8.47
CA ALA A 39 3.30 -5.46 -7.57
C ALA A 39 2.66 -4.78 -6.35
N LEU A 40 1.58 -4.03 -6.54
CA LEU A 40 0.87 -3.40 -5.43
C LEU A 40 0.21 -4.43 -4.52
N GLU A 41 -0.36 -5.48 -5.11
CA GLU A 41 -0.93 -6.56 -4.32
C GLU A 41 0.12 -7.28 -3.50
N GLU A 42 1.31 -7.47 -4.07
CA GLU A 42 2.42 -8.06 -3.33
C GLU A 42 2.87 -7.14 -2.19
N ALA A 43 2.93 -5.84 -2.45
CA ALA A 43 3.26 -4.87 -1.41
C ALA A 43 2.30 -4.98 -0.23
N LEU A 44 1.01 -5.07 -0.53
CA LEU A 44 -0.02 -5.19 0.50
C LEU A 44 0.15 -6.49 1.28
N CYS A 45 0.38 -7.58 0.59
CA CYS A 45 0.56 -8.89 1.20
C CYS A 45 1.76 -8.92 2.14
N VAL A 46 2.90 -8.38 1.68
CA VAL A 46 4.10 -8.35 2.50
C VAL A 46 3.91 -7.45 3.72
N ALA A 47 3.27 -6.30 3.54
CA ALA A 47 3.00 -5.40 4.66
C ALA A 47 2.13 -6.07 5.72
N ARG A 48 1.14 -6.84 5.30
CA ARG A 48 0.28 -7.58 6.22
C ARG A 48 1.05 -8.66 6.99
N ARG A 49 1.93 -9.37 6.29
CA ARG A 49 2.76 -10.39 6.94
C ARG A 49 3.70 -9.78 7.97
N GLN A 50 4.20 -8.60 7.70
CA GLN A 50 5.12 -7.90 8.60
C GLN A 50 4.38 -7.10 9.66
N GLU A 51 3.06 -7.05 9.60
CA GLU A 51 2.23 -6.23 10.47
C GLU A 51 2.65 -4.76 10.42
N ALA A 52 3.06 -4.32 9.25
CA ALA A 52 3.52 -2.95 9.02
C ALA A 52 2.35 -2.10 8.54
N LYS A 53 1.57 -1.57 9.47
CA LYS A 53 0.32 -0.88 9.15
C LYS A 53 0.51 0.36 8.28
N SER A 54 1.59 1.10 8.46
CA SER A 54 1.86 2.27 7.64
C SER A 54 2.07 1.88 6.19
N TYR A 55 2.83 0.81 5.95
CA TYR A 55 3.06 0.33 4.59
C TYR A 55 1.81 -0.32 4.01
N GLU A 56 1.03 -0.98 4.85
CA GLU A 56 -0.26 -1.53 4.41
C GLU A 56 -1.17 -0.41 3.93
N LEU A 57 -1.22 0.69 4.66
CA LEU A 57 -2.04 1.84 4.29
C LEU A 57 -1.57 2.42 2.95
N ARG A 58 -0.27 2.58 2.78
CA ARG A 58 0.27 3.11 1.53
C ARG A 58 -0.03 2.23 0.34
N ALA A 59 0.16 0.92 0.50
CA ALA A 59 -0.12 -0.03 -0.56
C ALA A 59 -1.60 -0.06 -0.90
N ALA A 60 -2.46 -0.08 0.13
CA ALA A 60 -3.90 -0.08 -0.08
C ALA A 60 -4.36 1.19 -0.78
N ALA A 61 -3.81 2.35 -0.39
CA ALA A 61 -4.17 3.62 -1.02
C ALA A 61 -3.75 3.65 -2.48
N SER A 62 -2.54 3.17 -2.80
CA SER A 62 -2.06 3.14 -4.18
C SER A 62 -2.93 2.22 -5.04
N LEU A 63 -3.28 1.05 -4.52
CA LEU A 63 -4.11 0.10 -5.26
C LEU A 63 -5.54 0.62 -5.41
N ALA A 64 -6.07 1.26 -4.35
CA ALA A 64 -7.40 1.85 -4.40
C ALA A 64 -7.48 2.97 -5.42
N LEU A 65 -6.43 3.78 -5.52
CA LEU A 65 -6.38 4.84 -6.52
C LEU A 65 -6.46 4.25 -7.93
N LEU A 66 -5.70 3.21 -8.18
CA LEU A 66 -5.73 2.52 -9.46
C LEU A 66 -7.12 1.98 -9.78
N TRP A 67 -7.70 1.25 -8.82
CA TRP A 67 -9.02 0.66 -9.03
C TRP A 67 -10.08 1.73 -9.25
N GLY A 68 -9.97 2.84 -8.53
CA GLY A 68 -10.89 3.96 -8.70
C GLY A 68 -10.82 4.55 -10.09
N GLU A 69 -9.62 4.69 -10.63
CA GLU A 69 -9.43 5.21 -11.99
C GLU A 69 -9.97 4.26 -13.05
N ARG A 70 -10.05 2.98 -12.74
CA ARG A 70 -10.57 1.98 -13.65
C ARG A 70 -12.04 1.67 -13.43
N GLY A 71 -12.74 2.49 -12.65
CA GLY A 71 -14.15 2.32 -12.41
C GLY A 71 -14.53 1.31 -11.34
N ARG A 72 -13.56 0.79 -10.60
CA ARG A 72 -13.81 -0.19 -9.55
C ARG A 72 -13.85 0.50 -8.18
N ARG A 73 -14.71 1.49 -8.08
CA ARG A 73 -14.79 2.33 -6.88
C ARG A 73 -15.21 1.58 -5.63
N ALA A 74 -16.20 0.70 -5.75
CA ALA A 74 -16.68 -0.05 -4.60
C ALA A 74 -15.59 -0.97 -4.05
N GLU A 75 -14.85 -1.62 -4.95
CA GLU A 75 -13.76 -2.49 -4.54
C GLU A 75 -12.63 -1.70 -3.91
N ALA A 76 -12.32 -0.54 -4.48
CA ALA A 76 -11.29 0.34 -3.96
C ALA A 76 -11.64 0.80 -2.54
N ARG A 77 -12.88 1.23 -2.35
CA ARG A 77 -13.35 1.66 -1.03
C ARG A 77 -13.31 0.52 -0.03
N ASN A 78 -13.77 -0.67 -0.45
CA ASN A 78 -13.79 -1.83 0.43
C ASN A 78 -12.39 -2.29 0.82
N LEU A 79 -11.40 -2.01 -0.01
CA LEU A 79 -10.02 -2.31 0.30
C LEU A 79 -9.44 -1.29 1.30
N LEU A 80 -9.64 -0.02 1.03
CA LEU A 80 -8.96 1.04 1.78
C LEU A 80 -9.63 1.38 3.10
N ALA A 81 -10.95 1.39 3.15
CA ALA A 81 -11.68 1.82 4.34
C ALA A 81 -11.32 1.03 5.61
N PRO A 82 -11.25 -0.31 5.57
CA PRO A 82 -10.87 -1.05 6.79
C PRO A 82 -9.46 -0.73 7.26
N VAL A 83 -8.53 -0.56 6.32
CA VAL A 83 -7.14 -0.25 6.68
C VAL A 83 -7.07 1.14 7.31
N TYR A 84 -7.76 2.11 6.71
CA TYR A 84 -7.81 3.46 7.24
C TYR A 84 -8.44 3.47 8.64
N SER A 85 -9.53 2.73 8.82
CA SER A 85 -10.26 2.69 10.09
C SER A 85 -9.47 2.07 11.23
N TRP A 86 -8.45 1.27 10.92
CA TRP A 86 -7.59 0.71 11.95
C TRP A 86 -6.86 1.80 12.73
N PHE A 87 -6.54 2.91 12.07
CA PHE A 87 -5.84 4.02 12.70
C PHE A 87 -6.81 4.84 13.52
N THR A 88 -6.52 5.01 14.81
CA THR A 88 -7.36 5.77 15.73
C THR A 88 -6.75 7.10 16.14
N GLU A 89 -5.47 7.30 15.81
CA GLU A 89 -4.75 8.51 16.15
C GLU A 89 -3.85 8.88 14.97
N GLY A 90 -3.29 10.08 15.01
CA GLY A 90 -2.33 10.51 14.02
C GLY A 90 -2.94 10.82 12.66
N PHE A 91 -4.19 11.26 12.64
CA PHE A 91 -4.88 11.57 11.38
C PHE A 91 -4.29 12.76 10.62
N ASP A 92 -3.30 13.41 11.21
CA ASP A 92 -2.63 14.54 10.57
C ASP A 92 -1.41 14.12 9.74
N THR A 93 -1.09 12.82 9.68
CA THR A 93 0.00 12.36 8.84
C THR A 93 -0.40 12.46 7.37
N ALA A 94 0.60 12.65 6.49
CA ALA A 94 0.34 12.76 5.07
C ALA A 94 -0.38 11.53 4.50
N ASP A 95 0.04 10.34 4.93
CA ASP A 95 -0.55 9.09 4.44
C ASP A 95 -2.04 9.00 4.80
N LEU A 96 -2.39 9.36 6.02
CA LEU A 96 -3.79 9.30 6.45
C LEU A 96 -4.62 10.38 5.80
N LYS A 97 -4.05 11.57 5.58
CA LYS A 97 -4.77 12.63 4.88
C LYS A 97 -5.06 12.24 3.44
N GLU A 98 -4.08 11.63 2.77
CA GLU A 98 -4.27 11.16 1.40
C GLU A 98 -5.32 10.05 1.32
N ALA A 99 -5.27 9.11 2.27
CA ALA A 99 -6.23 8.03 2.31
C ALA A 99 -7.65 8.55 2.53
N LYS A 100 -7.79 9.53 3.43
CA LYS A 100 -9.10 10.14 3.68
C LYS A 100 -9.64 10.83 2.44
N ALA A 101 -8.79 11.62 1.77
CA ALA A 101 -9.20 12.32 0.57
C ALA A 101 -9.64 11.32 -0.51
N LEU A 102 -8.89 10.25 -0.67
CA LEU A 102 -9.22 9.22 -1.65
C LEU A 102 -10.54 8.53 -1.31
N LEU A 103 -10.76 8.20 -0.04
CA LEU A 103 -12.01 7.60 0.38
C LEU A 103 -13.21 8.50 0.09
N GLU A 104 -13.03 9.80 0.28
CA GLU A 104 -14.07 10.77 -0.03
C GLU A 104 -14.38 10.81 -1.52
N GLU A 105 -13.36 10.66 -2.35
CA GLU A 105 -13.57 10.61 -3.80
C GLU A 105 -14.26 9.31 -4.23
N LEU A 106 -14.03 8.23 -3.49
CA LEU A 106 -14.61 6.93 -3.83
C LEU A 106 -16.06 6.77 -3.38
N THR A 107 -16.53 7.65 -2.53
CA THR A 107 -17.94 7.66 -2.12
C THR A 107 -18.75 8.63 -2.99
#